data_3018b957dfbb1e732d71d444a2ca9ce2
#
_entry.id   3018b957dfbb1e732d71d444a2ca9ce2
#
_cell.length_a   1.000
_cell.length_b   1.000
_cell.length_c   1.000
_cell.angle_alpha   90.00
_cell.angle_beta   90.00
_cell.angle_gamma   90.00
#
_symmetry.space_group_name_H-M   'P 1'
#
loop_
_entity.id
_entity.type
_entity.pdbx_description
1 polymer ?
#
loop_
_entity_poly.entity_id
_entity_poly.type
_entity_poly.pdbx_seq_one_letter_code
_entity_poly.pdbx_strand_id
1 'polypeptide(L)'
;MQDTEENRWLLLDMARAMGDYGYDEMWWADVYEPDDLEYSAPDLYEAFAHSGDYDPDAHWVRRKEYGDGFESVTEESLLADAWHMRDDIVELAQRGDVRKSLPNVDFDARLARLEAGA
;
A
#
# COMPACT_ATOMS: atom_id res chain seq x y z
N MET A 1 -13.61 -9.61 -11.78
CA MET A 1 -12.91 -9.72 -10.49
C MET A 1 -13.92 -9.73 -9.36
N GLN A 2 -13.85 -10.73 -8.52
CA GLN A 2 -14.76 -10.89 -7.40
C GLN A 2 -14.19 -10.19 -6.14
N ASP A 3 -15.04 -9.58 -5.33
CA ASP A 3 -14.62 -8.97 -4.05
C ASP A 3 -14.45 -10.08 -3.00
N THR A 4 -13.21 -10.53 -2.86
CA THR A 4 -12.78 -11.48 -1.85
C THR A 4 -11.59 -10.91 -1.09
N GLU A 5 -11.34 -11.40 0.12
CA GLU A 5 -10.17 -11.00 0.89
C GLU A 5 -8.88 -11.32 0.13
N GLU A 6 -8.80 -12.48 -0.51
CA GLU A 6 -7.64 -12.86 -1.31
C GLU A 6 -7.38 -11.86 -2.45
N ASN A 7 -8.42 -11.46 -3.18
CA ASN A 7 -8.28 -10.49 -4.26
C ASN A 7 -7.87 -9.10 -3.74
N ARG A 8 -8.40 -8.69 -2.60
CA ARG A 8 -7.98 -7.43 -1.97
C ARG A 8 -6.50 -7.45 -1.60
N TRP A 9 -6.00 -8.57 -1.07
CA TRP A 9 -4.57 -8.73 -0.76
C TRP A 9 -3.70 -8.69 -2.01
N LEU A 10 -4.12 -9.35 -3.10
CA LEU A 10 -3.39 -9.29 -4.37
C LEU A 10 -3.29 -7.86 -4.91
N LEU A 11 -4.38 -7.11 -4.82
CA LEU A 11 -4.41 -5.70 -5.21
C LEU A 11 -3.49 -4.87 -4.33
N LEU A 12 -3.55 -5.05 -3.02
CA LEU A 12 -2.71 -4.32 -2.08
C LEU A 12 -1.23 -4.59 -2.31
N ASP A 13 -0.85 -5.85 -2.56
CA ASP A 13 0.55 -6.22 -2.84
C ASP A 13 1.09 -5.50 -4.07
N MET A 14 0.30 -5.45 -5.15
CA MET A 14 0.70 -4.71 -6.35
C MET A 14 0.80 -3.21 -6.08
N ALA A 15 -0.19 -2.64 -5.39
CA ALA A 15 -0.19 -1.22 -5.04
C ALA A 15 1.00 -0.83 -4.16
N ARG A 16 1.36 -1.66 -3.19
CA ARG A 16 2.53 -1.43 -2.33
C ARG A 16 3.83 -1.43 -3.13
N ALA A 17 4.00 -2.39 -4.03
CA ALA A 17 5.18 -2.44 -4.87
C ALA A 17 5.32 -1.17 -5.74
N MET A 18 4.21 -0.70 -6.29
CA MET A 18 4.20 0.53 -7.10
C MET A 18 4.39 1.78 -6.25
N GLY A 19 3.78 1.85 -5.08
CA GLY A 19 3.94 2.97 -4.14
C GLY A 19 5.37 3.09 -3.62
N ASP A 20 6.01 1.99 -3.25
CA ASP A 20 7.40 1.96 -2.80
C ASP A 20 8.36 2.46 -3.89
N TYR A 21 8.04 2.23 -5.15
CA TYR A 21 8.86 2.68 -6.27
C TYR A 21 8.62 4.16 -6.62
N GLY A 22 7.62 4.80 -6.04
CA GLY A 22 7.36 6.23 -6.22
C GLY A 22 6.29 6.59 -7.23
N TYR A 23 5.39 5.68 -7.53
CA TYR A 23 4.20 6.01 -8.33
C TYR A 23 3.18 6.74 -7.45
N ASP A 24 3.00 8.03 -7.69
CA ASP A 24 2.19 8.93 -6.86
C ASP A 24 0.74 8.47 -6.74
N GLU A 25 0.21 7.81 -7.77
CA GLU A 25 -1.15 7.27 -7.75
C GLU A 25 -1.37 6.25 -6.64
N MET A 26 -0.28 5.61 -6.18
CA MET A 26 -0.31 4.57 -5.15
C MET A 26 0.27 5.05 -3.81
N TRP A 27 0.32 6.37 -3.57
CA TRP A 27 0.88 6.94 -2.33
C TRP A 27 0.26 6.33 -1.06
N TRP A 28 -1.04 6.03 -1.10
CA TRP A 28 -1.77 5.47 0.04
C TRP A 28 -1.31 4.06 0.42
N ALA A 29 -0.63 3.37 -0.50
CA ALA A 29 -0.10 2.02 -0.27
C ALA A 29 1.38 2.03 0.15
N ASP A 30 2.00 3.20 0.27
CA ASP A 30 3.37 3.36 0.78
C ASP A 30 3.31 3.32 2.31
N VAL A 31 3.28 2.10 2.85
CA VAL A 31 3.09 1.85 4.26
C VAL A 31 4.31 1.18 4.89
N TYR A 32 4.52 1.45 6.16
CA TYR A 32 5.63 0.92 6.95
C TYR A 32 5.09 0.18 8.17
N GLU A 33 5.85 -0.78 8.65
CA GLU A 33 5.62 -1.30 9.99
C GLU A 33 6.19 -0.29 11.01
N PRO A 34 5.55 -0.12 12.18
CA PRO A 34 6.04 0.84 13.18
C PRO A 34 7.51 0.66 13.55
N ASP A 35 7.96 -0.58 13.68
CA ASP A 35 9.34 -0.90 14.04
C ASP A 35 10.33 -0.43 12.98
N ASP A 36 9.98 -0.58 11.71
CA ASP A 36 10.82 -0.11 10.59
C ASP A 36 10.94 1.41 10.59
N LEU A 37 9.85 2.11 10.85
CA LEU A 37 9.87 3.56 10.96
C LEU A 37 10.71 4.03 12.15
N GLU A 38 10.58 3.36 13.30
CA GLU A 38 11.37 3.65 14.50
C GLU A 38 12.88 3.48 14.23
N TYR A 39 13.24 2.42 13.51
CA TYR A 39 14.63 2.15 13.16
C TYR A 39 15.18 3.16 12.15
N SER A 40 14.43 3.46 11.09
CA SER A 40 14.89 4.30 9.98
C SER A 40 14.84 5.80 10.30
N ALA A 41 13.88 6.23 11.10
CA ALA A 41 13.63 7.65 11.40
C ALA A 41 13.13 7.80 12.85
N PRO A 42 13.99 7.55 13.84
CA PRO A 42 13.57 7.52 15.25
C PRO A 42 12.96 8.84 15.75
N ASP A 43 13.45 9.98 15.30
CA ASP A 43 12.90 11.28 15.70
C ASP A 43 11.50 11.50 15.16
N LEU A 44 11.26 11.10 13.90
CA LEU A 44 9.93 11.19 13.27
C LEU A 44 8.96 10.21 13.91
N TYR A 45 9.43 9.01 14.23
CA TYR A 45 8.62 8.02 14.93
C TYR A 45 8.22 8.51 16.32
N GLU A 46 9.13 9.09 17.07
CA GLU A 46 8.84 9.64 18.41
C GLU A 46 7.78 10.74 18.35
N ALA A 47 7.92 11.67 17.42
CA ALA A 47 6.92 12.72 17.22
C ALA A 47 5.54 12.14 16.86
N PHE A 48 5.53 11.15 15.98
CA PHE A 48 4.30 10.43 15.60
C PHE A 48 3.67 9.71 16.80
N ALA A 49 4.47 9.00 17.60
CA ALA A 49 3.98 8.21 18.74
C ALA A 49 3.32 9.09 19.82
N HIS A 50 3.67 10.38 19.88
CA HIS A 50 3.07 11.35 20.80
C HIS A 50 1.96 12.18 20.16
N SER A 51 1.64 11.93 18.90
CA SER A 51 0.57 12.63 18.18
C SER A 51 -0.78 11.96 18.40
N GLY A 52 -1.86 12.66 18.05
CA GLY A 52 -3.21 12.10 18.07
C GLY A 52 -3.46 11.09 16.96
N ASP A 53 -2.54 10.94 16.01
CA ASP A 53 -2.67 10.04 14.85
C ASP A 53 -2.08 8.66 15.12
N TYR A 54 -1.44 8.47 16.27
CA TYR A 54 -0.86 7.20 16.67
C TYR A 54 -1.90 6.28 17.31
N ASP A 55 -1.98 5.07 16.79
CA ASP A 55 -2.79 3.99 17.35
C ASP A 55 -1.87 2.77 17.60
N PRO A 56 -1.60 2.39 18.86
CA PRO A 56 -0.71 1.28 19.16
C PRO A 56 -1.24 -0.07 18.69
N ASP A 57 -2.54 -0.18 18.43
CA ASP A 57 -3.16 -1.41 17.94
C ASP A 57 -3.11 -1.54 16.41
N ALA A 58 -2.77 -0.46 15.70
CA ALA A 58 -2.64 -0.50 14.25
C ALA A 58 -1.28 -1.08 13.85
N HIS A 59 -1.31 -2.00 12.86
CA HIS A 59 -0.10 -2.65 12.38
C HIS A 59 0.69 -1.78 11.41
N TRP A 60 0.03 -0.87 10.69
CA TRP A 60 0.64 -0.11 9.61
C TRP A 60 0.70 1.38 9.91
N VAL A 61 1.73 2.02 9.36
CA VAL A 61 1.94 3.47 9.43
C VAL A 61 2.13 3.98 8.02
N ARG A 62 1.50 5.09 7.66
CA ARG A 62 1.72 5.75 6.37
C ARG A 62 1.91 7.25 6.55
N ARG A 63 2.53 7.87 5.56
CA ARG A 63 2.65 9.32 5.50
C ARG A 63 1.27 9.92 5.21
N LYS A 64 0.94 11.01 5.90
CA LYS A 64 -0.30 11.73 5.64
C LYS A 64 -0.30 12.34 4.24
N GLU A 65 -1.45 12.30 3.58
CA GLU A 65 -1.65 12.98 2.29
C GLU A 65 -1.57 14.50 2.44
N TYR A 66 -2.16 15.02 3.51
CA TYR A 66 -2.18 16.44 3.81
C TYR A 66 -1.53 16.70 5.17
N GLY A 67 -0.68 17.72 5.22
CA GLY A 67 0.06 18.06 6.42
C GLY A 67 1.34 17.26 6.57
N ASP A 68 2.02 17.47 7.68
CA ASP A 68 3.27 16.80 7.99
C ASP A 68 3.05 15.60 8.90
N GLY A 69 3.92 14.60 8.77
CA GLY A 69 3.96 13.46 9.68
C GLY A 69 3.31 12.21 9.13
N PHE A 70 3.02 11.30 10.06
CA PHE A 70 2.52 9.96 9.79
C PHE A 70 1.18 9.73 10.49
N GLU A 71 0.45 8.74 10.03
CA GLU A 71 -0.79 8.28 10.66
C GLU A 71 -0.82 6.77 10.75
N SER A 72 -1.50 6.24 11.77
CA SER A 72 -1.76 4.81 11.89
C SER A 72 -2.85 4.39 10.93
N VAL A 73 -2.68 3.22 10.31
CA VAL A 73 -3.64 2.67 9.34
C VAL A 73 -3.89 1.21 9.68
N THR A 74 -5.16 0.81 9.70
CA THR A 74 -5.52 -0.59 9.92
C THR A 74 -5.43 -1.40 8.62
N GLU A 75 -5.19 -2.68 8.75
CA GLU A 75 -5.20 -3.62 7.63
C GLU A 75 -6.54 -3.58 6.90
N GLU A 76 -7.65 -3.56 7.65
CA GLU A 76 -8.99 -3.46 7.08
C GLU A 76 -9.16 -2.23 6.20
N SER A 77 -8.67 -1.08 6.66
CA SER A 77 -8.70 0.17 5.90
C SER A 77 -7.88 0.08 4.61
N LEU A 78 -6.68 -0.51 4.69
CA LEU A 78 -5.83 -0.70 3.51
C LEU A 78 -6.46 -1.64 2.48
N LEU A 79 -7.08 -2.72 2.92
CA LEU A 79 -7.76 -3.65 2.04
C LEU A 79 -8.99 -3.01 1.38
N ALA A 80 -9.72 -2.18 2.11
CA ALA A 80 -10.83 -1.40 1.56
C ALA A 80 -10.36 -0.39 0.50
N ASP A 81 -9.26 0.31 0.77
CA ASP A 81 -8.66 1.23 -0.19
C ASP A 81 -8.19 0.49 -1.46
N ALA A 82 -7.58 -0.67 -1.31
CA ALA A 82 -7.15 -1.49 -2.44
C ALA A 82 -8.34 -1.88 -3.33
N TRP A 83 -9.44 -2.26 -2.72
CA TRP A 83 -10.65 -2.59 -3.48
C TRP A 83 -11.25 -1.37 -4.19
N HIS A 84 -11.29 -0.25 -3.50
CA HIS A 84 -11.77 1.01 -4.07
C HIS A 84 -10.93 1.42 -5.29
N MET A 85 -9.62 1.22 -5.22
CA MET A 85 -8.66 1.60 -6.26
C MET A 85 -8.38 0.49 -7.28
N ARG A 86 -9.14 -0.59 -7.27
CA ARG A 86 -8.86 -1.80 -8.07
C ARG A 86 -8.66 -1.54 -9.55
N ASP A 87 -9.46 -0.67 -10.15
CA ASP A 87 -9.37 -0.38 -11.57
C ASP A 87 -8.07 0.38 -11.90
N ASP A 88 -7.69 1.33 -11.06
CA ASP A 88 -6.45 2.09 -11.22
C ASP A 88 -5.22 1.20 -10.98
N ILE A 89 -5.28 0.30 -10.00
CA ILE A 89 -4.21 -0.66 -9.72
C ILE A 89 -4.00 -1.57 -10.94
N VAL A 90 -5.07 -2.14 -11.47
CA VAL A 90 -5.00 -3.03 -12.63
C VAL A 90 -4.49 -2.29 -13.86
N GLU A 91 -4.98 -1.09 -14.13
CA GLU A 91 -4.54 -0.28 -15.25
C GLU A 91 -3.05 0.04 -15.15
N LEU A 92 -2.60 0.51 -14.00
CA LEU A 92 -1.20 0.84 -13.78
C LEU A 92 -0.29 -0.39 -13.88
N ALA A 93 -0.73 -1.53 -13.34
CA ALA A 93 0.00 -2.78 -13.41
C ALA A 93 0.16 -3.34 -14.83
N GLN A 94 -0.68 -2.91 -15.77
CA GLN A 94 -0.60 -3.32 -17.17
C GLN A 94 0.30 -2.42 -18.01
N ARG A 95 0.75 -1.28 -17.48
CA ARG A 95 1.60 -0.35 -18.22
C ARG A 95 3.01 -0.92 -18.40
N GLY A 96 3.54 -0.79 -19.60
CA GLY A 96 4.87 -1.30 -19.93
C GLY A 96 6.00 -0.62 -19.17
N ASP A 97 5.88 0.69 -18.90
CA ASP A 97 6.87 1.46 -18.13
C ASP A 97 6.93 1.00 -16.67
N VAL A 98 5.77 0.69 -16.07
CA VAL A 98 5.68 0.17 -14.70
C VAL A 98 6.34 -1.21 -14.59
N ARG A 99 6.02 -2.11 -15.51
CA ARG A 99 6.59 -3.46 -15.56
C ARG A 99 8.10 -3.44 -15.75
N LYS A 100 8.58 -2.54 -16.58
CA LYS A 100 10.01 -2.37 -16.84
C LYS A 100 10.75 -1.85 -15.60
N SER A 101 10.11 -0.96 -14.84
CA SER A 101 10.67 -0.38 -13.63
C SER A 101 10.67 -1.36 -12.45
N LEU A 102 9.78 -2.34 -12.46
CA LEU A 102 9.58 -3.32 -11.38
C LEU A 102 9.74 -4.76 -11.90
N PRO A 103 10.93 -5.13 -12.40
CA PRO A 103 11.13 -6.41 -13.09
C PRO A 103 11.00 -7.64 -12.16
N ASN A 104 11.12 -7.45 -10.84
CA ASN A 104 11.03 -8.52 -9.86
C ASN A 104 9.59 -8.80 -9.40
N VAL A 105 8.63 -8.00 -9.84
CA VAL A 105 7.22 -8.20 -9.52
C VAL A 105 6.54 -8.89 -10.68
N ASP A 106 5.95 -10.06 -10.41
CA ASP A 106 5.21 -10.81 -11.42
C ASP A 106 3.77 -10.32 -11.49
N PHE A 107 3.56 -9.23 -12.24
CA PHE A 107 2.24 -8.65 -12.43
C PHE A 107 1.31 -9.59 -13.21
N ASP A 108 1.82 -10.31 -14.19
CA ASP A 108 1.00 -11.22 -15.01
C ASP A 108 0.40 -12.34 -14.17
N ALA A 109 1.17 -12.95 -13.27
CA ALA A 109 0.66 -13.99 -12.39
C ALA A 109 -0.41 -13.45 -11.44
N ARG A 110 -0.22 -12.25 -10.90
CA ARG A 110 -1.18 -11.61 -9.99
C ARG A 110 -2.47 -11.24 -10.72
N LEU A 111 -2.37 -10.66 -11.90
CA LEU A 111 -3.52 -10.30 -12.72
C LEU A 111 -4.32 -11.54 -13.15
N ALA A 112 -3.63 -12.63 -13.51
CA ALA A 112 -4.27 -13.89 -13.85
C ALA A 112 -5.06 -14.48 -12.67
N ARG A 113 -4.52 -14.38 -11.46
CA ARG A 113 -5.22 -14.83 -10.24
C ARG A 113 -6.46 -14.00 -9.94
N LEU A 114 -6.39 -12.69 -10.16
CA LEU A 114 -7.55 -11.81 -10.00
C LEU A 114 -8.68 -12.18 -10.96
N GLU A 115 -8.36 -12.48 -12.21
CA GLU A 115 -9.34 -12.92 -13.21
C GLU A 115 -9.90 -14.29 -12.89
N ALA A 116 -9.07 -15.22 -12.43
CA ALA A 116 -9.50 -16.57 -12.06
C ALA A 116 -10.46 -16.58 -10.88
N GLY A 117 -10.38 -15.58 -9.98
CA GLY A 117 -11.28 -15.42 -8.84
C GLY A 117 -12.62 -14.78 -9.18
N ALA A 118 -12.84 -14.47 -10.45
CA ALA A 118 -14.08 -13.80 -10.89
C ALA A 118 -15.29 -14.73 -10.92
#